data_b29be74a02fddcd7574919831b41e9d4
#
_entry.id   b29be74a02fddcd7574919831b41e9d4
#
_cell.length_a   1.000
_cell.length_b   1.000
_cell.length_c   1.000
_cell.angle_alpha   90.00
_cell.angle_beta   90.00
_cell.angle_gamma   90.00
#
_symmetry.space_group_name_H-M   'P 1'
#
loop_
_entity.id
_entity.type
_entity.pdbx_description
1 polymer ?
#
loop_
_entity_poly.entity_id
_entity_poly.type
_entity_poly.pdbx_seq_one_letter_code
_entity_poly.pdbx_strand_id
1 'polypeptide(L)'
;MSYGILKAPKNLVVNLQPSPKQYELWKLLQPDFCPHCGGQIEQVLIGYDAKGNAQYKPQCNVCHSQDLPQLILGGGAAGGGKSYLGSCWIISSCIRFDNIRAVVARKTIKSLKESTFNTIKTILKTWGLKEGVNYKINNLEGTVTFWNDSV
;
A
#
# COMPACT_ATOMS: atom_id res chain seq x y z
N MET A 1 -11.80 -26.43 10.48
CA MET A 1 -12.62 -25.33 9.91
C MET A 1 -12.20 -25.16 8.46
N SER A 2 -13.10 -25.43 7.52
CA SER A 2 -12.84 -25.25 6.09
C SER A 2 -12.75 -23.75 5.83
N TYR A 3 -11.57 -23.24 5.54
CA TYR A 3 -11.38 -21.85 5.15
C TYR A 3 -11.85 -21.71 3.70
N GLY A 4 -12.97 -21.03 3.51
CA GLY A 4 -13.44 -20.68 2.16
C GLY A 4 -12.38 -19.89 1.41
N ILE A 5 -12.30 -20.09 0.10
CA ILE A 5 -11.40 -19.36 -0.79
C ILE A 5 -11.80 -17.88 -0.75
N LEU A 6 -10.87 -16.99 -0.43
CA LEU A 6 -11.09 -15.55 -0.47
C LEU A 6 -11.31 -15.10 -1.92
N LYS A 7 -12.16 -14.10 -2.12
CA LYS A 7 -12.56 -13.62 -3.45
C LYS A 7 -12.36 -12.12 -3.58
N ALA A 8 -11.94 -11.69 -4.76
CA ALA A 8 -11.89 -10.27 -5.11
C ALA A 8 -13.27 -9.61 -4.95
N PRO A 9 -13.34 -8.36 -4.48
CA PRO A 9 -14.60 -7.63 -4.42
C PRO A 9 -15.10 -7.31 -5.84
N LYS A 10 -16.41 -7.42 -6.06
CA LYS A 10 -17.02 -7.06 -7.36
C LYS A 10 -16.98 -5.56 -7.63
N ASN A 11 -17.17 -4.76 -6.58
CA ASN A 11 -17.13 -3.30 -6.63
C ASN A 11 -16.31 -2.82 -5.43
N LEU A 12 -15.16 -2.21 -5.70
CA LEU A 12 -14.32 -1.59 -4.69
C LEU A 12 -14.39 -0.08 -4.85
N VAL A 13 -14.82 0.62 -3.81
CA VAL A 13 -14.80 2.08 -3.77
C VAL A 13 -13.73 2.52 -2.78
N VAL A 14 -12.60 2.98 -3.30
CA VAL A 14 -11.56 3.60 -2.48
C VAL A 14 -11.98 5.04 -2.17
N ASN A 15 -12.52 5.26 -1.00
CA ASN A 15 -12.92 6.59 -0.53
C ASN A 15 -11.77 7.21 0.27
N LEU A 16 -10.90 7.95 -0.41
CA LEU A 16 -9.82 8.70 0.20
C LEU A 16 -9.99 10.18 -0.14
N GLN A 17 -10.20 11.01 0.88
CA GLN A 17 -10.24 12.47 0.76
C GLN A 17 -9.08 13.07 1.58
N PRO A 18 -7.88 13.14 1.01
CA PRO A 18 -6.72 13.67 1.72
C PRO A 18 -6.83 15.19 1.88
N SER A 19 -6.40 15.71 3.03
CA SER A 19 -6.14 17.14 3.17
C SER A 19 -5.02 17.58 2.20
N PRO A 20 -4.86 18.88 1.90
CA PRO A 20 -3.81 19.35 0.99
C PRO A 20 -2.41 18.83 1.32
N LYS A 21 -2.04 18.83 2.62
CA LYS A 21 -0.74 18.28 3.08
C LYS A 21 -0.64 16.77 2.94
N GLN A 22 -1.73 16.04 3.15
CA GLN A 22 -1.78 14.60 2.92
C GLN A 22 -1.71 14.27 1.44
N TYR A 23 -2.26 15.12 0.58
CA TYR A 23 -2.21 14.93 -0.87
C TYR A 23 -0.79 15.03 -1.41
N GLU A 24 0.03 15.96 -0.90
CA GLU A 24 1.45 16.02 -1.26
C GLU A 24 2.21 14.72 -0.89
N LEU A 25 1.97 14.20 0.32
CA LEU A 25 2.55 12.94 0.73
C LEU A 25 2.00 11.76 -0.10
N TRP A 26 0.71 11.79 -0.41
CA TRP A 26 0.07 10.75 -1.22
C TRP A 26 0.67 10.66 -2.62
N LYS A 27 0.98 11.79 -3.26
CA LYS A 27 1.65 11.80 -4.57
C LYS A 27 3.00 11.08 -4.55
N LEU A 28 3.78 11.27 -3.49
CA LEU A 28 5.08 10.60 -3.32
C LEU A 28 4.92 9.07 -3.11
N LEU A 29 3.79 8.65 -2.58
CA LEU A 29 3.48 7.24 -2.30
C LEU A 29 2.92 6.49 -3.52
N GLN A 30 2.63 7.19 -4.63
CA GLN A 30 2.09 6.53 -5.84
C GLN A 30 3.23 5.94 -6.67
N PRO A 31 3.28 4.59 -6.82
CA PRO A 31 4.36 3.95 -7.57
C PRO A 31 4.30 4.19 -9.08
N ASP A 32 3.17 4.69 -9.58
CA ASP A 32 2.95 4.86 -11.03
C ASP A 32 3.20 6.27 -11.52
N PHE A 33 3.37 7.22 -10.62
CA PHE A 33 3.52 8.62 -10.98
C PHE A 33 4.84 9.18 -10.48
N CYS A 34 5.52 9.89 -11.34
CA CYS A 34 6.76 10.56 -11.02
C CYS A 34 6.52 11.68 -9.98
N PRO A 35 7.23 11.71 -8.85
CA PRO A 35 7.07 12.75 -7.85
C PRO A 35 7.57 14.12 -8.32
N HIS A 36 8.41 14.18 -9.36
CA HIS A 36 8.99 15.42 -9.88
C HIS A 36 8.06 16.13 -10.87
N CYS A 37 7.45 15.40 -11.80
CA CYS A 37 6.66 16.01 -12.88
C CYS A 37 5.25 15.46 -13.03
N GLY A 38 4.87 14.43 -12.27
CA GLY A 38 3.55 13.77 -12.37
C GLY A 38 3.40 12.85 -13.58
N GLY A 39 4.46 12.66 -14.40
CA GLY A 39 4.45 11.70 -15.50
C GLY A 39 4.33 10.26 -15.04
N GLN A 40 3.94 9.36 -15.91
CA GLN A 40 3.83 7.94 -15.58
C GLN A 40 5.21 7.29 -15.42
N ILE A 41 5.30 6.32 -14.51
CA ILE A 41 6.48 5.49 -14.32
C ILE A 41 6.34 4.23 -15.17
N GLU A 42 7.31 3.98 -16.01
CA GLU A 42 7.38 2.82 -16.88
C GLU A 42 8.61 1.97 -16.53
N GLN A 43 8.52 0.67 -16.78
CA GLN A 43 9.64 -0.24 -16.62
C GLN A 43 10.47 -0.24 -17.90
N VAL A 44 11.67 0.31 -17.84
CA VAL A 44 12.58 0.38 -18.98
C VAL A 44 13.62 -0.72 -18.86
N LEU A 45 13.84 -1.48 -19.94
CA LEU A 45 14.88 -2.50 -20.03
C LEU A 45 16.25 -1.83 -19.96
N ILE A 46 17.06 -2.21 -18.97
CA ILE A 46 18.42 -1.67 -18.77
C ILE A 46 19.51 -2.65 -19.20
N GLY A 47 19.17 -3.91 -19.47
CA GLY A 47 20.12 -4.95 -19.89
C GLY A 47 19.68 -6.33 -19.47
N TYR A 48 20.64 -7.25 -19.50
CA TYR A 48 20.44 -8.63 -19.08
C TYR A 48 21.46 -8.99 -18.00
N ASP A 49 21.05 -9.82 -17.04
CA ASP A 49 21.97 -10.34 -16.02
C ASP A 49 22.91 -11.40 -16.61
N ALA A 50 23.87 -11.87 -15.81
CA ALA A 50 24.82 -12.91 -16.21
C ALA A 50 24.16 -14.27 -16.59
N LYS A 51 22.86 -14.44 -16.27
CA LYS A 51 22.06 -15.62 -16.60
C LYS A 51 21.16 -15.42 -17.81
N GLY A 52 21.20 -14.22 -18.44
CA GLY A 52 20.37 -13.87 -19.58
C GLY A 52 18.96 -13.38 -19.25
N ASN A 53 18.63 -13.10 -17.98
CA ASN A 53 17.33 -12.56 -17.60
C ASN A 53 17.30 -11.05 -17.83
N ALA A 54 16.21 -10.56 -18.42
CA ALA A 54 16.01 -9.13 -18.65
C ALA A 54 15.89 -8.37 -17.31
N GLN A 55 16.65 -7.28 -17.18
CA GLN A 55 16.61 -6.37 -16.04
C GLN A 55 15.91 -5.09 -16.42
N TYR A 56 14.95 -4.67 -15.58
CA TYR A 56 14.17 -3.46 -15.76
C TYR A 56 14.41 -2.48 -14.63
N LYS A 57 14.37 -1.19 -14.95
CA LYS A 57 14.32 -0.09 -13.95
C LYS A 57 13.11 0.78 -14.18
N PRO A 58 12.49 1.29 -13.10
CA PRO A 58 11.45 2.27 -13.21
C PRO A 58 12.03 3.60 -13.72
N GLN A 59 11.38 4.21 -14.69
CA GLN A 59 11.75 5.51 -15.26
C GLN A 59 10.49 6.32 -15.58
N CYS A 60 10.54 7.62 -15.37
CA CYS A 60 9.47 8.50 -15.78
C CYS A 60 9.45 8.69 -17.31
N ASN A 61 8.30 8.55 -17.92
CA ASN A 61 8.12 8.72 -19.37
C ASN A 61 8.23 10.18 -19.86
N VAL A 62 8.16 11.16 -18.93
CA VAL A 62 8.21 12.59 -19.26
C VAL A 62 9.58 13.21 -18.97
N CYS A 63 10.05 13.13 -17.73
CA CYS A 63 11.33 13.73 -17.33
C CYS A 63 12.49 12.75 -17.31
N HIS A 64 12.25 11.48 -17.62
CA HIS A 64 13.23 10.39 -17.65
C HIS A 64 13.99 10.17 -16.33
N SER A 65 13.48 10.73 -15.22
CA SER A 65 14.07 10.50 -13.90
C SER A 65 13.91 9.03 -13.50
N GLN A 66 14.99 8.44 -13.00
CA GLN A 66 15.03 7.12 -12.37
C GLN A 66 15.13 7.24 -10.84
N ASP A 67 15.22 8.47 -10.35
CA ASP A 67 15.35 8.78 -8.92
C ASP A 67 13.97 8.79 -8.27
N LEU A 68 13.49 7.61 -7.95
CA LEU A 68 12.22 7.42 -7.23
C LEU A 68 12.47 7.32 -5.73
N PRO A 69 11.61 7.89 -4.89
CA PRO A 69 11.80 7.87 -3.46
C PRO A 69 11.72 6.44 -2.91
N GLN A 70 12.82 5.95 -2.36
CA GLN A 70 12.88 4.66 -1.65
C GLN A 70 12.55 4.81 -0.16
N LEU A 71 12.70 6.03 0.38
CA LEU A 71 12.41 6.35 1.77
C LEU A 71 11.61 7.65 1.83
N ILE A 72 10.44 7.58 2.45
CA ILE A 72 9.57 8.73 2.65
C ILE A 72 9.39 8.96 4.14
N LEU A 73 9.76 10.15 4.62
CA LEU A 73 9.61 10.57 6.01
C LEU A 73 8.48 11.58 6.14
N GLY A 74 7.41 11.20 6.81
CA GLY A 74 6.26 12.05 7.11
C GLY A 74 6.27 12.54 8.55
N GLY A 75 6.61 13.80 8.76
CA GLY A 75 6.56 14.46 10.07
C GLY A 75 5.22 15.15 10.37
N GLY A 76 5.11 15.74 11.55
CA GLY A 76 3.97 16.59 11.97
C GLY A 76 3.33 16.19 13.29
N ALA A 77 2.42 17.04 13.76
CA ALA A 77 1.72 16.87 15.03
C ALA A 77 0.84 15.62 15.11
N ALA A 78 0.49 15.21 16.31
CA ALA A 78 -0.54 14.19 16.54
C ALA A 78 -1.88 14.63 15.91
N GLY A 79 -2.66 13.69 15.41
CA GLY A 79 -3.96 13.98 14.76
C GLY A 79 -3.91 14.37 13.29
N GLY A 80 -2.72 14.56 12.69
CA GLY A 80 -2.57 14.94 11.28
C GLY A 80 -2.90 13.84 10.25
N GLY A 81 -3.51 12.72 10.67
CA GLY A 81 -3.97 11.66 9.78
C GLY A 81 -2.86 10.81 9.12
N LYS A 82 -1.60 10.93 9.56
CA LYS A 82 -0.46 10.20 8.99
C LYS A 82 -0.65 8.69 9.00
N SER A 83 -1.06 8.15 10.15
CA SER A 83 -1.31 6.70 10.29
C SER A 83 -2.46 6.23 9.41
N TYR A 84 -3.50 7.07 9.25
CA TYR A 84 -4.62 6.79 8.36
C TYR A 84 -4.16 6.75 6.91
N LEU A 85 -3.42 7.77 6.45
CA LEU A 85 -2.90 7.83 5.09
C LEU A 85 -1.97 6.66 4.78
N GLY A 86 -1.03 6.35 5.69
CA GLY A 86 -0.14 5.20 5.54
C GLY A 86 -0.90 3.88 5.48
N SER A 87 -1.94 3.71 6.30
CA SER A 87 -2.80 2.52 6.26
C SER A 87 -3.57 2.43 4.93
N CYS A 88 -4.12 3.54 4.44
CA CYS A 88 -4.78 3.59 3.12
C CYS A 88 -3.82 3.18 2.01
N TRP A 89 -2.59 3.70 2.03
CA TRP A 89 -1.58 3.36 1.04
C TRP A 89 -1.22 1.86 1.06
N ILE A 90 -0.96 1.29 2.23
CA ILE A 90 -0.66 -0.13 2.39
C ILE A 90 -1.81 -0.99 1.86
N ILE A 91 -3.05 -0.69 2.27
CA ILE A 91 -4.23 -1.44 1.82
C ILE A 91 -4.40 -1.33 0.30
N SER A 92 -4.25 -0.12 -0.27
CA SER A 92 -4.32 0.09 -1.72
C SER A 92 -3.26 -0.73 -2.45
N SER A 93 -2.03 -0.76 -1.94
CA SER A 93 -0.94 -1.54 -2.51
C SER A 93 -1.23 -3.05 -2.45
N CYS A 94 -1.70 -3.55 -1.31
CA CYS A 94 -2.07 -4.96 -1.16
C CYS A 94 -3.23 -5.38 -2.07
N ILE A 95 -4.16 -4.48 -2.35
CA ILE A 95 -5.29 -4.74 -3.26
C ILE A 95 -4.84 -4.75 -4.73
N ARG A 96 -3.90 -3.89 -5.07
CA ARG A 96 -3.46 -3.63 -6.44
C ARG A 96 -2.42 -4.61 -6.95
N PHE A 97 -1.52 -5.01 -6.09
CA PHE A 97 -0.41 -5.90 -6.43
C PHE A 97 -0.58 -7.24 -5.73
N ASP A 98 -0.42 -8.32 -6.49
CA ASP A 98 -0.55 -9.67 -5.97
C ASP A 98 0.70 -10.07 -5.16
N ASN A 99 0.47 -10.86 -4.12
CA ASN A 99 1.53 -11.51 -3.35
C ASN A 99 2.59 -10.55 -2.74
N ILE A 100 2.22 -9.29 -2.46
CA ILE A 100 3.11 -8.38 -1.76
C ILE A 100 3.02 -8.55 -0.24
N ARG A 101 4.10 -8.19 0.45
CA ARG A 101 4.16 -8.19 1.90
C ARG A 101 4.44 -6.79 2.42
N ALA A 102 3.52 -6.26 3.21
CA ALA A 102 3.65 -4.97 3.85
C ALA A 102 3.83 -5.14 5.36
N VAL A 103 4.70 -4.36 5.96
CA VAL A 103 4.95 -4.40 7.40
C VAL A 103 4.65 -3.06 8.02
N VAL A 104 3.87 -3.08 9.10
CA VAL A 104 3.60 -1.91 9.93
C VAL A 104 4.23 -2.13 11.30
N ALA A 105 5.13 -1.23 11.70
CA ALA A 105 5.83 -1.34 12.97
C ALA A 105 5.52 -0.15 13.89
N ARG A 106 5.48 -0.43 15.19
CA ARG A 106 5.39 0.56 16.26
C ARG A 106 6.27 0.15 17.43
N LYS A 107 6.56 1.10 18.33
CA LYS A 107 7.40 0.84 19.52
C LYS A 107 6.86 -0.29 20.40
N THR A 108 5.54 -0.43 20.51
CA THR A 108 4.91 -1.48 21.31
C THR A 108 3.79 -2.17 20.54
N ILE A 109 3.63 -3.48 20.75
CA ILE A 109 2.55 -4.28 20.17
C ILE A 109 1.18 -3.77 20.64
N LYS A 110 1.07 -3.33 21.89
CA LYS A 110 -0.16 -2.75 22.44
C LYS A 110 -0.61 -1.54 21.62
N SER A 111 0.29 -0.57 21.41
CA SER A 111 -0.03 0.64 20.63
C SER A 111 -0.30 0.33 19.15
N LEU A 112 0.32 -0.71 18.59
CA LEU A 112 0.04 -1.18 17.23
C LEU A 112 -1.40 -1.70 17.12
N LYS A 113 -1.81 -2.59 18.02
CA LYS A 113 -3.14 -3.21 18.02
C LYS A 113 -4.25 -2.18 18.33
N GLU A 114 -4.07 -1.33 19.32
CA GLU A 114 -5.09 -0.37 19.77
C GLU A 114 -5.32 0.79 18.79
N SER A 115 -4.31 1.17 18.01
CA SER A 115 -4.44 2.32 17.11
C SER A 115 -4.37 1.93 15.63
N THR A 116 -3.21 1.49 15.15
CA THR A 116 -3.01 1.28 13.70
C THR A 116 -3.82 0.13 13.16
N PHE A 117 -3.88 -0.98 13.88
CA PHE A 117 -4.64 -2.16 13.44
C PHE A 117 -6.15 -1.89 13.43
N ASN A 118 -6.65 -1.13 14.40
CA ASN A 118 -8.04 -0.69 14.39
C ASN A 118 -8.33 0.29 13.23
N THR A 119 -7.38 1.16 12.90
CA THR A 119 -7.49 2.05 11.73
C THR A 119 -7.58 1.23 10.44
N ILE A 120 -6.73 0.22 10.27
CA ILE A 120 -6.77 -0.70 9.12
C ILE A 120 -8.14 -1.38 9.01
N LYS A 121 -8.65 -1.96 10.10
CA LYS A 121 -9.98 -2.58 10.14
C LYS A 121 -11.09 -1.61 9.74
N THR A 122 -11.02 -0.37 10.21
CA THR A 122 -12.00 0.66 9.87
C THR A 122 -11.95 1.00 8.38
N ILE A 123 -10.76 1.18 7.80
CA ILE A 123 -10.59 1.46 6.37
C ILE A 123 -11.15 0.32 5.53
N LEU A 124 -10.80 -0.94 5.84
CA LEU A 124 -11.29 -2.11 5.12
C LEU A 124 -12.83 -2.14 5.09
N LYS A 125 -13.48 -1.87 6.23
CA LYS A 125 -14.95 -1.79 6.31
C LYS A 125 -15.50 -0.62 5.49
N THR A 126 -14.90 0.57 5.61
CA THR A 126 -15.34 1.78 4.88
C THR A 126 -15.24 1.61 3.36
N TRP A 127 -14.24 0.85 2.89
CA TRP A 127 -14.08 0.53 1.48
C TRP A 127 -14.95 -0.65 1.01
N GLY A 128 -15.84 -1.17 1.88
CA GLY A 128 -16.79 -2.21 1.54
C GLY A 128 -16.21 -3.61 1.48
N LEU A 129 -14.98 -3.81 1.96
CA LEU A 129 -14.36 -5.13 2.05
C LEU A 129 -14.94 -5.93 3.22
N LYS A 130 -15.18 -7.22 3.01
CA LYS A 130 -15.79 -8.12 3.98
C LYS A 130 -14.79 -9.14 4.49
N GLU A 131 -14.66 -9.23 5.82
CA GLU A 131 -13.86 -10.27 6.48
C GLU A 131 -14.43 -11.66 6.20
N GLY A 132 -13.56 -12.62 5.95
CA GLY A 132 -13.94 -14.00 5.55
C GLY A 132 -14.32 -14.15 4.08
N VAL A 133 -14.47 -13.04 3.32
CA VAL A 133 -14.78 -13.05 1.88
C VAL A 133 -13.63 -12.45 1.07
N ASN A 134 -13.23 -11.21 1.38
CA ASN A 134 -12.19 -10.50 0.64
C ASN A 134 -10.84 -10.54 1.36
N TYR A 135 -10.86 -10.60 2.67
CA TYR A 135 -9.65 -10.69 3.49
C TYR A 135 -9.90 -11.52 4.74
N LYS A 136 -8.82 -11.94 5.38
CA LYS A 136 -8.82 -12.67 6.65
C LYS A 136 -7.90 -11.97 7.64
N ILE A 137 -8.33 -11.86 8.89
CA ILE A 137 -7.53 -11.32 9.99
C ILE A 137 -7.08 -12.45 10.91
N ASN A 138 -5.79 -12.52 11.18
CA ASN A 138 -5.22 -13.28 12.28
C ASN A 138 -4.87 -12.33 13.42
N ASN A 139 -5.70 -12.26 14.44
CA ASN A 139 -5.50 -11.35 15.58
C ASN A 139 -4.32 -11.75 16.47
N LEU A 140 -3.92 -13.04 16.49
CA LEU A 140 -2.77 -13.53 17.26
C LEU A 140 -1.47 -13.01 16.63
N GLU A 141 -1.29 -13.25 15.37
CA GLU A 141 -0.11 -12.83 14.60
C GLU A 141 -0.16 -11.36 14.19
N GLY A 142 -1.35 -10.74 14.20
CA GLY A 142 -1.53 -9.36 13.75
C GLY A 142 -1.41 -9.21 12.23
N THR A 143 -1.82 -10.22 11.47
CA THR A 143 -1.75 -10.23 10.01
C THR A 143 -3.12 -10.03 9.36
N VAL A 144 -3.13 -9.44 8.18
CA VAL A 144 -4.30 -9.31 7.30
C VAL A 144 -3.92 -9.91 5.95
N THR A 145 -4.54 -11.01 5.57
CA THR A 145 -4.31 -11.69 4.29
C THR A 145 -5.44 -11.39 3.33
N PHE A 146 -5.13 -10.95 2.13
CA PHE A 146 -6.09 -10.63 1.08
C PHE A 146 -6.30 -11.83 0.13
N TRP A 147 -7.29 -11.71 -0.78
CA TRP A 147 -7.65 -12.75 -1.77
C TRP A 147 -6.55 -13.06 -2.80
N ASN A 148 -5.59 -12.15 -2.97
CA ASN A 148 -4.46 -12.22 -3.90
C ASN A 148 -3.13 -12.56 -3.21
N ASP A 149 -3.21 -13.20 -2.04
CA ASP A 149 -2.09 -13.63 -1.21
C ASP A 149 -1.20 -12.50 -0.67
N SER A 150 -1.61 -11.26 -0.82
CA SER A 150 -0.94 -10.11 -0.19
C SER A 150 -1.21 -10.07 1.32
N VAL A 151 -0.19 -9.71 2.11
CA VAL A 151 -0.23 -9.69 3.58
C VAL A 151 0.34 -8.38 4.13
#